data_5d43e18397c96cf7f08d996587f84898
#
_entry.id   5d43e18397c96cf7f08d996587f84898
#
_cell.length_a   1.000
_cell.length_b   1.000
_cell.length_c   1.000
_cell.angle_alpha   90.00
_cell.angle_beta   90.00
_cell.angle_gamma   90.00
#
_symmetry.space_group_name_H-M   'P 1'
#
loop_
_entity.id
_entity.type
_entity.pdbx_description
1 polymer ?
#
loop_
_entity_poly.entity_id
_entity_poly.type
_entity_poly.pdbx_seq_one_letter_code
_entity_poly.pdbx_strand_id
1 'polypeptide(L)'
;MDTKVLIIGAGHAGIETAASLRNLGFSGKIEIFEQENTLPYQKPPLSKSYIKSFDAKEALLRSKEWYVNNKIDLKLNTNIKYINHKNKSLSDEKDNLFHYDKLVIATGSKNNLLGIDTKEYQKGNFFSLRNLEDSKRIRKKISEVQTILLLVQVLLD
;
A
#
# COMPACT_ATOMS: atom_id res chain seq x y z
N MET A 1 -5.86 -26.44 15.35
CA MET A 1 -5.90 -24.96 15.32
C MET A 1 -5.71 -24.52 13.87
N ASP A 2 -6.55 -23.63 13.40
CA ASP A 2 -6.43 -23.15 12.02
C ASP A 2 -5.20 -22.24 11.91
N THR A 3 -4.32 -22.56 10.96
CA THR A 3 -3.10 -21.77 10.71
C THR A 3 -3.48 -20.33 10.35
N LYS A 4 -2.82 -19.36 10.98
CA LYS A 4 -3.01 -17.94 10.74
C LYS A 4 -1.88 -17.36 9.91
N VAL A 5 -2.23 -16.79 8.75
CA VAL A 5 -1.29 -16.09 7.86
C VAL A 5 -1.53 -14.59 7.97
N LEU A 6 -0.48 -13.83 8.30
CA LEU A 6 -0.49 -12.36 8.23
C LEU A 6 0.31 -11.90 7.02
N ILE A 7 -0.22 -10.88 6.33
CA ILE A 7 0.41 -10.26 5.15
C ILE A 7 0.56 -8.77 5.41
N ILE A 8 1.79 -8.26 5.35
CA ILE A 8 2.06 -6.83 5.49
C ILE A 8 2.17 -6.21 4.09
N GLY A 9 1.25 -5.31 3.76
CA GLY A 9 1.14 -4.63 2.48
C GLY A 9 0.09 -5.26 1.56
N ALA A 10 -0.85 -4.45 1.12
CA ALA A 10 -1.95 -4.82 0.23
C ALA A 10 -1.72 -4.39 -1.23
N GLY A 11 -0.47 -4.28 -1.66
CA GLY A 11 -0.13 -4.14 -3.08
C GLY A 11 -0.39 -5.42 -3.86
N HIS A 12 -0.02 -5.44 -5.16
CA HIS A 12 -0.21 -6.62 -6.02
C HIS A 12 0.31 -7.91 -5.39
N ALA A 13 1.54 -7.91 -4.84
CA ALA A 13 2.13 -9.09 -4.25
C ALA A 13 1.33 -9.63 -3.06
N GLY A 14 0.88 -8.75 -2.14
CA GLY A 14 0.10 -9.15 -0.97
C GLY A 14 -1.27 -9.70 -1.35
N ILE A 15 -1.98 -9.01 -2.25
CA ILE A 15 -3.31 -9.43 -2.70
C ILE A 15 -3.24 -10.74 -3.48
N GLU A 16 -2.29 -10.89 -4.42
CA GLU A 16 -2.14 -12.13 -5.18
C GLU A 16 -1.68 -13.30 -4.30
N THR A 17 -0.89 -13.04 -3.25
CA THR A 17 -0.57 -14.07 -2.25
C THR A 17 -1.83 -14.57 -1.55
N ALA A 18 -2.69 -13.68 -1.08
CA ALA A 18 -3.94 -14.05 -0.43
C ALA A 18 -4.89 -14.79 -1.38
N ALA A 19 -5.01 -14.33 -2.63
CA ALA A 19 -5.79 -14.97 -3.67
C ALA A 19 -5.28 -16.39 -3.96
N SER A 20 -3.98 -16.54 -4.13
CA SER A 20 -3.35 -17.84 -4.39
C SER A 20 -3.54 -18.82 -3.24
N LEU A 21 -3.40 -18.37 -1.99
CA LEU A 21 -3.68 -19.20 -0.82
C LEU A 21 -5.11 -19.74 -0.85
N ARG A 22 -6.10 -18.90 -1.16
CA ARG A 22 -7.50 -19.35 -1.26
C ARG A 22 -7.74 -20.29 -2.44
N ASN A 23 -7.16 -20.00 -3.60
CA ASN A 23 -7.27 -20.84 -4.79
C ASN A 23 -6.64 -22.23 -4.58
N LEU A 24 -5.57 -22.32 -3.77
CA LEU A 24 -4.93 -23.58 -3.38
C LEU A 24 -5.62 -24.31 -2.21
N GLY A 25 -6.79 -23.84 -1.79
CA GLY A 25 -7.60 -24.50 -0.75
C GLY A 25 -7.18 -24.18 0.69
N PHE A 26 -6.34 -23.18 0.93
CA PHE A 26 -6.00 -22.79 2.30
C PHE A 26 -7.24 -22.25 3.02
N SER A 27 -7.68 -22.94 4.07
CA SER A 27 -8.90 -22.63 4.85
C SER A 27 -8.63 -21.78 6.09
N GLY A 28 -7.37 -21.63 6.51
CA GLY A 28 -6.97 -20.90 7.70
C GLY A 28 -7.22 -19.39 7.62
N LYS A 29 -6.94 -18.68 8.69
CA LYS A 29 -7.18 -17.23 8.77
C LYS A 29 -6.15 -16.46 7.95
N ILE A 30 -6.60 -15.48 7.13
CA ILE A 30 -5.74 -14.54 6.39
C ILE A 30 -6.10 -13.13 6.83
N GLU A 31 -5.12 -12.38 7.33
CA GLU A 31 -5.23 -10.95 7.62
C GLU A 31 -4.20 -10.18 6.78
N ILE A 32 -4.64 -9.09 6.15
CA ILE A 32 -3.78 -8.19 5.37
C ILE A 32 -3.77 -6.82 6.03
N PHE A 33 -2.57 -6.26 6.24
CA PHE A 33 -2.39 -4.94 6.82
C PHE A 33 -2.01 -3.94 5.74
N GLU A 34 -2.77 -2.85 5.63
CA GLU A 34 -2.53 -1.77 4.68
C GLU A 34 -2.49 -0.42 5.42
N GLN A 35 -1.41 0.34 5.19
CA GLN A 35 -1.23 1.65 5.81
C GLN A 35 -2.17 2.72 5.26
N GLU A 36 -2.57 2.61 3.97
CA GLU A 36 -3.50 3.54 3.35
C GLU A 36 -4.94 3.26 3.83
N ASN A 37 -5.75 4.32 3.93
CA ASN A 37 -7.17 4.20 4.28
C ASN A 37 -8.05 4.08 3.03
N THR A 38 -7.58 3.33 2.05
CA THR A 38 -8.29 3.06 0.78
C THR A 38 -8.18 1.60 0.43
N LEU A 39 -9.18 1.06 -0.28
CA LEU A 39 -9.09 -0.29 -0.82
C LEU A 39 -7.86 -0.39 -1.74
N PRO A 40 -7.18 -1.55 -1.73
CA PRO A 40 -6.00 -1.79 -2.57
C PRO A 40 -6.28 -1.52 -4.05
N TYR A 41 -5.38 -0.79 -4.69
CA TYR A 41 -5.53 -0.31 -6.05
C TYR A 41 -4.24 -0.46 -6.87
N GLN A 42 -4.37 -0.35 -8.18
CA GLN A 42 -3.25 -0.40 -9.11
C GLN A 42 -2.41 0.88 -9.00
N LYS A 43 -1.10 0.74 -8.75
CA LYS A 43 -0.17 1.88 -8.62
C LYS A 43 0.21 2.52 -9.98
N PRO A 44 0.37 1.79 -11.12
CA PRO A 44 0.78 2.39 -12.39
C PRO A 44 -0.10 3.54 -12.91
N PRO A 45 -1.43 3.55 -12.69
CA PRO A 45 -2.29 4.67 -13.08
C PRO A 45 -2.03 5.98 -12.33
N LEU A 46 -1.34 5.98 -11.19
CA LEU A 46 -1.08 7.17 -10.38
C LEU A 46 -0.41 8.30 -11.16
N SER A 47 0.53 7.98 -12.04
CA SER A 47 1.24 8.94 -12.90
C SER A 47 0.57 9.19 -14.25
N LYS A 48 -0.58 8.58 -14.52
CA LYS A 48 -1.25 8.59 -15.82
C LYS A 48 -2.69 9.08 -15.68
N SER A 49 -3.65 8.15 -15.67
CA SER A 49 -5.08 8.48 -15.64
C SER A 49 -5.50 9.21 -14.37
N TYR A 50 -4.92 8.90 -13.21
CA TYR A 50 -5.29 9.56 -11.95
C TYR A 50 -4.92 11.04 -11.87
N ILE A 51 -3.84 11.46 -12.55
CA ILE A 51 -3.51 12.88 -12.64
C ILE A 51 -4.52 13.63 -13.52
N LYS A 52 -5.09 12.97 -14.54
CA LYS A 52 -6.03 13.57 -15.48
C LYS A 52 -7.47 13.55 -14.98
N SER A 53 -7.98 12.37 -14.67
CA SER A 53 -9.35 12.14 -14.21
C SER A 53 -9.36 11.03 -13.18
N PHE A 54 -9.77 11.36 -11.95
CA PHE A 54 -9.75 10.39 -10.88
C PHE A 54 -11.08 9.63 -10.80
N ASP A 55 -11.08 8.36 -11.16
CA ASP A 55 -12.05 7.38 -10.64
C ASP A 55 -11.31 6.26 -9.92
N ALA A 56 -11.37 6.30 -8.57
CA ALA A 56 -10.72 5.30 -7.73
C ALA A 56 -11.32 3.90 -7.90
N LYS A 57 -12.57 3.81 -8.36
CA LYS A 57 -13.29 2.53 -8.46
C LYS A 57 -12.75 1.66 -9.59
N GLU A 58 -12.38 2.27 -10.70
CA GLU A 58 -11.88 1.54 -11.89
C GLU A 58 -10.51 0.90 -11.69
N ALA A 59 -9.81 1.27 -10.64
CA ALA A 59 -8.44 0.83 -10.41
C ALA A 59 -8.26 -0.08 -9.21
N LEU A 60 -9.33 -0.51 -8.56
CA LEU A 60 -9.24 -1.45 -7.44
C LEU A 60 -8.60 -2.77 -7.89
N LEU A 61 -7.71 -3.33 -7.07
CA LEU A 61 -7.18 -4.68 -7.30
C LEU A 61 -8.27 -5.74 -7.11
N ARG A 62 -9.12 -5.54 -6.12
CA ARG A 62 -10.29 -6.39 -5.84
C ARG A 62 -11.41 -5.56 -5.22
N SER A 63 -12.66 -5.94 -5.44
CA SER A 63 -13.80 -5.30 -4.80
C SER A 63 -13.89 -5.64 -3.30
N LYS A 64 -14.63 -4.84 -2.55
CA LYS A 64 -14.84 -5.09 -1.11
C LYS A 64 -15.49 -6.46 -0.86
N GLU A 65 -16.43 -6.84 -1.72
CA GLU A 65 -17.15 -8.12 -1.66
C GLU A 65 -16.19 -9.29 -1.86
N TRP A 66 -15.15 -9.12 -2.68
CA TRP A 66 -14.16 -10.17 -2.89
C TRP A 66 -13.45 -10.57 -1.59
N TYR A 67 -13.06 -9.60 -0.76
CA TYR A 67 -12.41 -9.89 0.53
C TYR A 67 -13.35 -10.65 1.47
N VAL A 68 -14.62 -10.23 1.53
CA VAL A 68 -15.65 -10.88 2.34
C VAL A 68 -15.89 -12.31 1.89
N ASN A 69 -16.11 -12.51 0.58
CA ASN A 69 -16.42 -13.83 0.00
C ASN A 69 -15.24 -14.81 0.16
N ASN A 70 -14.01 -14.30 0.12
CA ASN A 70 -12.81 -15.10 0.32
C ASN A 70 -12.36 -15.18 1.79
N LYS A 71 -13.13 -14.66 2.74
CA LYS A 71 -12.81 -14.66 4.18
C LYS A 71 -11.40 -14.11 4.46
N ILE A 72 -11.08 -12.98 3.83
CA ILE A 72 -9.83 -12.24 4.02
C ILE A 72 -10.13 -11.00 4.85
N ASP A 73 -9.47 -10.88 6.01
CA ASP A 73 -9.60 -9.72 6.90
C ASP A 73 -8.61 -8.64 6.44
N LEU A 74 -9.11 -7.62 5.74
CA LEU A 74 -8.33 -6.48 5.26
C LEU A 74 -8.39 -5.34 6.28
N LYS A 75 -7.26 -5.07 6.93
CA LYS A 75 -7.08 -4.01 7.93
C LYS A 75 -6.46 -2.78 7.27
N LEU A 76 -7.31 -1.84 6.86
CA LEU A 76 -6.89 -0.54 6.35
C LEU A 76 -6.42 0.37 7.48
N ASN A 77 -5.68 1.43 7.14
CA ASN A 77 -5.15 2.42 8.09
C ASN A 77 -4.40 1.77 9.25
N THR A 78 -3.64 0.71 8.93
CA THR A 78 -2.89 -0.08 9.92
C THR A 78 -1.44 -0.23 9.47
N ASN A 79 -0.57 0.58 10.05
CA ASN A 79 0.85 0.57 9.74
C ASN A 79 1.60 -0.31 10.76
N ILE A 80 2.18 -1.39 10.28
CA ILE A 80 2.98 -2.30 11.10
C ILE A 80 4.35 -1.67 11.36
N LYS A 81 4.71 -1.53 12.63
CA LYS A 81 5.93 -0.86 13.10
C LYS A 81 7.03 -1.84 13.47
N TYR A 82 6.68 -2.93 14.12
CA TYR A 82 7.64 -3.93 14.58
C TYR A 82 7.22 -5.35 14.25
N ILE A 83 8.23 -6.18 13.99
CA ILE A 83 8.11 -7.62 13.78
C ILE A 83 8.97 -8.31 14.83
N ASN A 84 8.34 -9.11 15.69
CA ASN A 84 9.04 -10.00 16.61
C ASN A 84 8.98 -11.42 16.08
N HIS A 85 10.04 -11.85 15.39
CA HIS A 85 10.10 -13.17 14.76
C HIS A 85 10.18 -14.31 15.79
N LYS A 86 10.78 -14.07 16.97
CA LYS A 86 10.89 -15.10 18.03
C LYS A 86 9.52 -15.44 18.61
N ASN A 87 8.71 -14.42 18.88
CA ASN A 87 7.38 -14.58 19.45
C ASN A 87 6.29 -14.68 18.39
N LYS A 88 6.67 -14.68 17.09
CA LYS A 88 5.74 -14.66 15.94
C LYS A 88 4.62 -13.63 16.12
N SER A 89 5.01 -12.39 16.38
CA SER A 89 4.07 -11.29 16.58
C SER A 89 4.46 -10.04 15.81
N LEU A 90 3.45 -9.22 15.49
CA LEU A 90 3.58 -7.89 14.90
C LEU A 90 2.99 -6.88 15.86
N SER A 91 3.49 -5.64 15.84
CA SER A 91 2.76 -4.51 16.43
C SER A 91 2.62 -3.36 15.45
N ASP A 92 1.48 -2.68 15.51
CA ASP A 92 1.21 -1.47 14.75
C ASP A 92 1.67 -0.20 15.51
N GLU A 93 1.42 0.99 14.93
CA GLU A 93 1.76 2.27 15.53
C GLU A 93 0.94 2.60 16.79
N LYS A 94 -0.15 1.86 17.04
CA LYS A 94 -1.02 2.01 18.22
C LYS A 94 -0.73 0.95 19.28
N ASP A 95 0.39 0.22 19.14
CA ASP A 95 0.82 -0.88 20.00
C ASP A 95 -0.17 -2.06 20.07
N ASN A 96 -1.08 -2.18 19.08
CA ASN A 96 -1.90 -3.38 18.95
C ASN A 96 -1.02 -4.56 18.55
N LEU A 97 -1.20 -5.70 19.23
CA LEU A 97 -0.39 -6.92 19.01
C LEU A 97 -1.16 -7.94 18.17
N PHE A 98 -0.49 -8.50 17.16
CA PHE A 98 -1.04 -9.52 16.26
C PHE A 98 -0.10 -10.72 16.20
N HIS A 99 -0.60 -11.91 16.54
CA HIS A 99 0.16 -13.16 16.46
C HIS A 99 -0.09 -13.87 15.13
N TYR A 100 0.92 -14.57 14.61
CA TYR A 100 0.85 -15.31 13.35
C TYR A 100 1.55 -16.68 13.45
N ASP A 101 1.15 -17.60 12.58
CA ASP A 101 1.89 -18.83 12.31
C ASP A 101 2.84 -18.65 11.14
N LYS A 102 2.38 -17.94 10.10
CA LYS A 102 3.15 -17.57 8.91
C LYS A 102 3.03 -16.08 8.65
N LEU A 103 4.11 -15.47 8.20
CA LEU A 103 4.18 -14.05 7.85
C LEU A 103 4.67 -13.88 6.41
N VAL A 104 3.95 -13.02 5.67
CA VAL A 104 4.36 -12.55 4.35
C VAL A 104 4.64 -11.06 4.43
N ILE A 105 5.81 -10.64 3.95
CA ILE A 105 6.21 -9.24 3.88
C ILE A 105 6.13 -8.80 2.42
N ALA A 106 5.14 -7.96 2.10
CA ALA A 106 4.84 -7.46 0.77
C ALA A 106 4.74 -5.92 0.75
N THR A 107 5.59 -5.25 1.54
CA THR A 107 5.54 -3.79 1.80
C THR A 107 5.92 -2.92 0.59
N GLY A 108 6.50 -3.50 -0.45
CA GLY A 108 6.99 -2.76 -1.61
C GLY A 108 8.22 -1.90 -1.27
N SER A 109 8.32 -0.73 -1.93
CA SER A 109 9.44 0.19 -1.80
C SER A 109 9.01 1.53 -1.21
N LYS A 110 9.98 2.33 -0.77
CA LYS A 110 9.79 3.74 -0.37
C LYS A 110 10.36 4.67 -1.42
N ASN A 111 9.82 5.90 -1.51
CA ASN A 111 10.43 6.93 -2.34
C ASN A 111 11.80 7.33 -1.79
N ASN A 112 12.77 7.47 -2.69
CA ASN A 112 14.03 8.13 -2.38
C ASN A 112 13.82 9.64 -2.56
N LEU A 113 13.95 10.40 -1.48
CA LEU A 113 13.69 11.84 -1.46
C LEU A 113 14.93 12.67 -1.91
N LEU A 114 15.94 12.05 -2.51
CA LEU A 114 17.15 12.72 -3.06
C LEU A 114 17.86 13.66 -2.07
N GLY A 115 17.79 13.38 -0.76
CA GLY A 115 18.37 14.25 0.27
C GLY A 115 17.69 15.60 0.45
N ILE A 116 16.55 15.83 -0.19
CA ILE A 116 15.75 17.05 0.01
C ILE A 116 15.15 17.04 1.42
N ASP A 117 15.32 18.15 2.14
CA ASP A 117 14.75 18.29 3.50
C ASP A 117 13.23 18.11 3.48
N THR A 118 12.72 17.36 4.43
CA THR A 118 11.27 17.14 4.60
C THR A 118 10.50 18.44 4.78
N LYS A 119 11.13 19.50 5.31
CA LYS A 119 10.54 20.84 5.41
C LYS A 119 10.28 21.48 4.04
N GLU A 120 11.15 21.24 3.06
CA GLU A 120 10.94 21.73 1.68
C GLU A 120 9.77 21.00 1.00
N TYR A 121 9.58 19.70 1.28
CA TYR A 121 8.37 18.97 0.85
C TYR A 121 7.11 19.59 1.45
N GLN A 122 7.16 20.02 2.71
CA GLN A 122 6.01 20.64 3.39
C GLN A 122 5.65 22.02 2.83
N LYS A 123 6.61 22.77 2.26
CA LYS A 123 6.33 24.05 1.58
C LYS A 123 5.52 23.90 0.29
N GLY A 124 5.29 22.68 -0.19
CA GLY A 124 4.37 22.39 -1.28
C GLY A 124 4.90 22.64 -2.69
N ASN A 125 6.22 22.77 -2.86
CA ASN A 125 6.85 22.93 -4.17
C ASN A 125 7.54 21.64 -4.66
N PHE A 126 7.76 20.67 -3.77
CA PHE A 126 8.30 19.36 -4.08
C PHE A 126 7.26 18.29 -3.82
N PHE A 127 7.17 17.36 -4.74
CA PHE A 127 6.23 16.25 -4.68
C PHE A 127 6.95 14.95 -5.03
N SER A 128 6.67 13.91 -4.28
CA SER A 128 6.97 12.55 -4.69
C SER A 128 5.67 11.85 -5.05
N LEU A 129 5.71 10.89 -5.95
CA LEU A 129 4.54 10.15 -6.38
C LEU A 129 4.68 8.68 -5.99
N ARG A 130 3.92 8.26 -4.97
CA ARG A 130 3.93 6.88 -4.47
C ARG A 130 2.54 6.32 -4.22
N ASN A 131 1.64 7.15 -3.73
CA ASN A 131 0.31 6.77 -3.31
C ASN A 131 -0.76 7.70 -3.91
N LEU A 132 -2.01 7.38 -3.63
CA LEU A 132 -3.16 8.12 -4.15
C LEU A 132 -3.20 9.56 -3.66
N GLU A 133 -2.83 9.80 -2.42
CA GLU A 133 -2.82 11.15 -1.84
C GLU A 133 -1.76 12.04 -2.50
N ASP A 134 -0.59 11.47 -2.80
CA ASP A 134 0.44 12.18 -3.59
C ASP A 134 -0.12 12.60 -4.95
N SER A 135 -0.80 11.69 -5.66
CA SER A 135 -1.40 11.99 -6.96
C SER A 135 -2.45 13.10 -6.89
N LYS A 136 -3.29 13.11 -5.85
CA LYS A 136 -4.27 14.18 -5.60
C LYS A 136 -3.59 15.52 -5.35
N ARG A 137 -2.54 15.55 -4.52
CA ARG A 137 -1.78 16.77 -4.20
C ARG A 137 -1.09 17.33 -5.45
N ILE A 138 -0.45 16.47 -6.25
CA ILE A 138 0.18 16.85 -7.51
C ILE A 138 -0.88 17.41 -8.48
N ARG A 139 -2.01 16.72 -8.65
CA ARG A 139 -3.11 17.17 -9.52
C ARG A 139 -3.61 18.57 -9.15
N LYS A 140 -3.82 18.82 -7.83
CA LYS A 140 -4.23 20.14 -7.35
C LYS A 140 -3.19 21.19 -7.73
N LYS A 141 -1.90 20.88 -7.54
CA LYS A 141 -0.83 21.85 -7.78
C LYS A 141 -0.56 22.13 -9.26
N ILE A 142 -0.70 21.14 -10.14
CA ILE A 142 -0.50 21.29 -11.58
C ILE A 142 -1.36 22.41 -12.17
N SER A 143 -2.60 22.58 -11.71
CA SER A 143 -3.49 23.63 -12.19
C SER A 143 -3.08 25.04 -11.76
N GLU A 144 -2.17 25.17 -10.80
CA GLU A 144 -1.76 26.44 -10.22
C GLU A 144 -0.40 26.94 -10.72
N VAL A 145 0.34 26.14 -11.48
CA VAL A 145 1.74 26.44 -11.87
C VAL A 145 1.91 26.46 -13.39
N GLN A 146 2.85 27.29 -13.86
CA GLN A 146 3.19 27.40 -15.28
C GLN A 146 4.31 26.44 -15.70
N THR A 147 5.18 26.04 -14.76
CA THR A 147 6.36 25.22 -15.05
C THR A 147 6.47 24.09 -14.05
N ILE A 148 6.75 22.90 -14.56
CA ILE A 148 6.98 21.70 -13.75
C ILE A 148 8.31 21.09 -14.16
N LEU A 149 9.18 20.82 -13.19
CA LEU A 149 10.38 20.01 -13.37
C LEU A 149 10.10 18.57 -12.91
N LEU A 150 10.26 17.61 -13.80
CA LEU A 150 10.09 16.20 -13.52
C LEU A 150 11.46 15.52 -13.39
N LEU A 151 11.74 14.98 -12.21
CA LEU A 151 12.93 14.15 -11.97
C LEU A 151 12.50 12.68 -11.94
N VAL A 152 13.07 11.89 -12.86
CA VAL A 152 12.85 10.45 -12.93
C VAL A 152 14.18 9.77 -12.81
N GLN A 153 14.34 8.95 -11.76
CA GLN A 153 15.52 8.09 -11.63
C GLN A 153 15.26 6.79 -12.39
N VAL A 154 16.03 6.55 -13.44
CA VAL A 154 16.10 5.25 -14.10
C VAL A 154 17.28 4.52 -13.51
N LEU A 155 17.06 3.35 -12.90
CA LEU A 155 18.14 2.43 -12.60
C LEU A 155 18.53 1.80 -13.95
N LEU A 156 19.72 2.09 -14.42
CA LEU A 156 20.36 1.35 -15.49
C LEU A 156 21.07 0.16 -14.79
N ASP A 157 20.62 -1.04 -15.09
CA ASP A 157 21.28 -2.29 -14.71
C ASP A 157 22.60 -2.46 -15.47
#